data_c1aaf7156db75f6524cae6a54d443a03
#
_entry.id   c1aaf7156db75f6524cae6a54d443a03
#
_cell.length_a   1.000
_cell.length_b   1.000
_cell.length_c   1.000
_cell.angle_alpha   90.00
_cell.angle_beta   90.00
_cell.angle_gamma   90.00
#
_symmetry.space_group_name_H-M   'P 1'
#
loop_
_entity.id
_entity.type
_entity.pdbx_description
1 polymer ?
#
loop_
_entity_poly.entity_id
_entity_poly.type
_entity_poly.pdbx_seq_one_letter_code
_entity_poly.pdbx_strand_id
1 'polypeptide(L)'
;TENQPDFSWLKPFEEKVFTQYFMPYKKVGAVKNASIHAALNLELTSQGAKIVVYTTEEYADAEIVLEQNGTEIFRKQTKLSPMETYKEIIPVSAKKIQELKVAVYGHGRLLVAYEPEEETIPKLGEPAEAAKKPEKILTNEELLLTAQHIEQHRHATWRPDPYYLEGLK
;
A
#
# COMPACT_ATOMS: atom_id res chain seq x y z
N THR A 1 8.39 -3.40 -4.75
CA THR A 1 8.13 -4.86 -4.76
C THR A 1 6.69 -5.14 -4.35
N GLU A 2 5.98 -5.95 -5.11
CA GLU A 2 4.59 -6.29 -4.82
C GLU A 2 4.49 -7.40 -3.76
N ASN A 3 5.46 -8.29 -3.74
CA ASN A 3 5.53 -9.39 -2.79
C ASN A 3 6.92 -9.49 -2.15
N GLN A 4 6.98 -10.09 -0.97
CA GLN A 4 8.21 -10.56 -0.39
C GLN A 4 8.44 -12.02 -0.88
N PRO A 5 9.59 -12.37 -1.46
CA PRO A 5 10.88 -11.69 -1.45
C PRO A 5 11.26 -10.96 -2.75
N ASP A 6 10.36 -10.28 -3.40
CA ASP A 6 10.71 -9.51 -4.60
C ASP A 6 11.76 -8.44 -4.28
N PHE A 7 12.82 -8.43 -5.07
CA PHE A 7 13.91 -7.47 -4.92
C PHE A 7 13.88 -6.44 -6.05
N SER A 8 14.21 -5.20 -5.71
CA SER A 8 14.51 -4.17 -6.70
C SER A 8 15.99 -3.86 -6.68
N TRP A 9 16.59 -3.78 -7.86
CA TRP A 9 18.01 -3.47 -8.03
C TRP A 9 18.21 -1.97 -8.19
N LEU A 10 19.33 -1.48 -7.64
CA LEU A 10 19.90 -0.19 -8.01
C LEU A 10 21.00 -0.42 -9.01
N LYS A 11 20.91 0.23 -10.17
CA LYS A 11 21.99 0.23 -11.17
C LYS A 11 23.14 1.11 -10.67
N PRO A 12 24.36 0.93 -11.19
CA PRO A 12 25.45 1.86 -10.90
C PRO A 12 25.02 3.30 -11.20
N PHE A 13 25.30 4.21 -10.26
CA PHE A 13 24.91 5.63 -10.29
C PHE A 13 23.40 5.91 -10.22
N GLU A 14 22.57 4.90 -9.97
CA GLU A 14 21.14 5.08 -9.71
C GLU A 14 20.90 5.40 -8.23
N GLU A 15 20.09 6.41 -7.97
CA GLU A 15 19.63 6.80 -6.64
C GLU A 15 18.11 6.65 -6.55
N LYS A 16 17.62 6.09 -5.45
CA LYS A 16 16.18 6.05 -5.10
C LYS A 16 15.96 6.81 -3.81
N VAL A 17 15.20 7.88 -3.90
CA VAL A 17 14.82 8.69 -2.75
C VAL A 17 13.33 8.52 -2.47
N PHE A 18 12.97 8.29 -1.22
CA PHE A 18 11.58 8.23 -0.78
C PHE A 18 11.43 8.92 0.57
N THR A 19 10.23 9.42 0.83
CA THR A 19 9.89 10.07 2.09
C THR A 19 8.78 9.31 2.79
N GLN A 20 8.93 9.10 4.09
CA GLN A 20 7.91 8.51 4.95
C GLN A 20 7.40 9.56 5.94
N TYR A 21 6.10 9.54 6.18
CA TYR A 21 5.46 10.43 7.13
C TYR A 21 4.81 9.63 8.25
N PHE A 22 4.99 10.09 9.49
CA PHE A 22 4.28 9.58 10.65
C PHE A 22 3.19 10.57 11.03
N MET A 23 1.94 10.15 10.97
CA MET A 23 0.79 10.97 11.30
C MET A 23 -0.02 10.31 12.42
N PRO A 24 -0.02 10.87 13.65
CA PRO A 24 -0.94 10.43 14.68
C PRO A 24 -2.36 10.88 14.32
N TYR A 25 -3.33 10.00 14.50
CA TYR A 25 -4.75 10.29 14.28
C TYR A 25 -5.59 9.75 15.42
N LYS A 26 -6.83 10.22 15.57
CA LYS A 26 -7.73 9.78 16.63
C LYS A 26 -9.12 9.45 16.08
N LYS A 27 -9.76 8.42 16.65
CA LYS A 27 -11.17 8.05 16.44
C LYS A 27 -11.57 7.78 14.97
N VAL A 28 -10.64 7.52 14.07
CA VAL A 28 -10.93 7.20 12.66
C VAL A 28 -11.30 5.73 12.49
N GLY A 29 -10.81 4.87 13.38
CA GLY A 29 -10.94 3.42 13.22
C GLY A 29 -9.90 2.87 12.25
N ALA A 30 -10.29 1.90 11.43
CA ALA A 30 -9.42 1.33 10.41
C ALA A 30 -9.28 2.31 9.24
N VAL A 31 -8.15 3.02 9.20
CA VAL A 31 -7.84 3.97 8.12
C VAL A 31 -7.73 3.22 6.80
N LYS A 32 -8.48 3.68 5.80
CA LYS A 32 -8.51 3.09 4.45
C LYS A 32 -7.54 3.80 3.52
N ASN A 33 -7.39 5.10 3.66
CA ASN A 33 -6.38 5.89 2.98
C ASN A 33 -5.96 7.11 3.81
N ALA A 34 -4.74 7.56 3.62
CA ALA A 34 -4.22 8.74 4.30
C ALA A 34 -3.25 9.52 3.39
N SER A 35 -3.16 10.81 3.64
CA SER A 35 -2.18 11.73 3.10
C SER A 35 -1.50 12.49 4.24
N ILE A 36 -0.60 13.41 3.93
CA ILE A 36 -0.06 14.32 4.95
C ILE A 36 -1.11 15.29 5.52
N HIS A 37 -2.28 15.39 4.89
CA HIS A 37 -3.34 16.32 5.24
C HIS A 37 -4.50 15.68 5.99
N ALA A 38 -4.81 14.41 5.69
CA ALA A 38 -5.99 13.77 6.25
C ALA A 38 -5.86 12.25 6.31
N ALA A 39 -6.60 11.64 7.25
CA ALA A 39 -6.85 10.20 7.32
C ALA A 39 -8.36 9.94 7.15
N LEU A 40 -8.69 8.93 6.37
CA LEU A 40 -10.04 8.62 5.93
C LEU A 40 -10.39 7.15 6.22
N ASN A 41 -11.60 6.94 6.73
CA ASN A 41 -12.22 5.63 6.81
C ASN A 41 -13.59 5.66 6.13
N LEU A 42 -13.89 4.62 5.36
CA LEU A 42 -15.17 4.35 4.72
C LEU A 42 -15.59 2.93 5.07
N GLU A 43 -16.77 2.77 5.65
CA GLU A 43 -17.37 1.49 5.97
C GLU A 43 -18.81 1.44 5.44
N LEU A 44 -19.19 0.34 4.81
CA LEU A 44 -20.59 0.09 4.47
C LEU A 44 -21.26 -0.65 5.64
N THR A 45 -22.27 -0.02 6.21
CA THR A 45 -23.01 -0.54 7.37
C THR A 45 -24.47 -0.80 6.99
N SER A 46 -25.25 -1.43 7.86
CA SER A 46 -26.70 -1.59 7.67
C SER A 46 -27.47 -0.27 7.60
N GLN A 47 -26.90 0.83 8.08
CA GLN A 47 -27.51 2.16 8.07
C GLN A 47 -27.04 3.02 6.88
N GLY A 48 -26.05 2.57 6.13
CA GLY A 48 -25.48 3.30 5.01
C GLY A 48 -23.95 3.38 5.04
N ALA A 49 -23.41 4.27 4.24
CA ALA A 49 -21.97 4.56 4.17
C ALA A 49 -21.55 5.40 5.38
N LYS A 50 -20.71 4.84 6.24
CA LYS A 50 -20.10 5.55 7.36
C LYS A 50 -18.77 6.15 6.92
N ILE A 51 -18.67 7.46 6.94
CA ILE A 51 -17.49 8.23 6.61
C ILE A 51 -16.89 8.80 7.90
N VAL A 52 -15.59 8.62 8.09
CA VAL A 52 -14.85 9.21 9.20
C VAL A 52 -13.61 9.88 8.67
N VAL A 53 -13.40 11.16 8.99
CA VAL A 53 -12.29 11.96 8.51
C VAL A 53 -11.58 12.63 9.67
N TYR A 54 -10.27 12.53 9.68
CA TYR A 54 -9.38 13.28 10.56
C TYR A 54 -8.45 14.14 9.70
N THR A 55 -8.20 15.39 10.09
CA THR A 55 -7.29 16.28 9.37
C THR A 55 -6.14 16.73 10.25
N THR A 56 -4.99 17.02 9.65
CA THR A 56 -3.79 17.48 10.36
C THR A 56 -3.79 18.99 10.61
N GLU A 57 -4.64 19.72 9.92
CA GLU A 57 -4.82 21.17 10.07
C GLU A 57 -6.30 21.56 9.94
N GLU A 58 -6.60 22.85 10.18
CA GLU A 58 -7.97 23.36 10.03
C GLU A 58 -8.30 23.66 8.58
N TYR A 59 -9.47 23.21 8.14
CA TYR A 59 -10.08 23.51 6.85
C TYR A 59 -11.49 24.07 7.09
N ALA A 60 -11.64 25.37 6.96
CA ALA A 60 -12.94 26.05 7.17
C ALA A 60 -13.92 25.75 6.02
N ASP A 61 -13.39 25.44 4.86
CA ASP A 61 -14.07 25.25 3.57
C ASP A 61 -13.98 23.79 3.06
N ALA A 62 -13.81 22.84 3.96
CA ALA A 62 -13.69 21.43 3.54
C ALA A 62 -14.99 20.95 2.87
N GLU A 63 -14.83 20.14 1.84
CA GLU A 63 -15.93 19.45 1.18
C GLU A 63 -15.72 17.94 1.26
N ILE A 64 -16.78 17.22 1.64
CA ILE A 64 -16.81 15.75 1.64
C ILE A 64 -17.78 15.33 0.56
N VAL A 65 -17.30 14.54 -0.39
CA VAL A 65 -18.06 14.06 -1.54
C VAL A 65 -18.12 12.55 -1.47
N LEU A 66 -19.32 11.99 -1.62
CA LEU A 66 -19.54 10.54 -1.78
C LEU A 66 -20.15 10.28 -3.14
N GLU A 67 -19.55 9.40 -3.87
CA GLU A 67 -20.06 8.89 -5.16
C GLU A 67 -20.49 7.43 -5.02
N GLN A 68 -21.52 7.05 -5.77
CA GLN A 68 -21.91 5.65 -5.97
C GLN A 68 -21.94 5.36 -7.47
N ASN A 69 -21.15 4.37 -7.90
CA ASN A 69 -21.01 3.99 -9.33
C ASN A 69 -20.68 5.20 -10.24
N GLY A 70 -19.77 6.07 -9.77
CA GLY A 70 -19.32 7.27 -10.48
C GLY A 70 -20.31 8.43 -10.49
N THR A 71 -21.44 8.32 -9.79
CA THR A 71 -22.40 9.40 -9.64
C THR A 71 -22.32 9.98 -8.24
N GLU A 72 -22.21 11.29 -8.13
CA GLU A 72 -22.24 11.98 -6.84
C GLU A 72 -23.63 11.82 -6.20
N ILE A 73 -23.67 11.28 -4.99
CA ILE A 73 -24.88 11.07 -4.20
C ILE A 73 -24.93 11.90 -2.94
N PHE A 74 -23.79 12.46 -2.53
CA PHE A 74 -23.70 13.31 -1.35
C PHE A 74 -22.55 14.28 -1.50
N ARG A 75 -22.80 15.53 -1.12
CA ARG A 75 -21.78 16.60 -0.97
C ARG A 75 -22.10 17.40 0.27
N LYS A 76 -21.12 17.63 1.09
CA LYS A 76 -21.26 18.46 2.29
C LYS A 76 -20.07 19.37 2.47
N GLN A 77 -20.35 20.65 2.55
CA GLN A 77 -19.35 21.62 2.98
C GLN A 77 -19.37 21.72 4.52
N THR A 78 -18.22 21.65 5.13
CA THR A 78 -18.08 21.66 6.60
C THR A 78 -16.70 22.11 7.03
N LYS A 79 -16.58 22.53 8.29
CA LYS A 79 -15.27 22.78 8.90
C LYS A 79 -14.70 21.44 9.39
N LEU A 80 -13.44 21.16 9.04
CA LEU A 80 -12.64 20.07 9.60
C LEU A 80 -11.48 20.63 10.43
N SER A 81 -11.11 19.94 11.49
CA SER A 81 -9.98 20.33 12.34
C SER A 81 -9.34 19.13 13.04
N PRO A 82 -8.07 19.23 13.48
CA PRO A 82 -7.42 18.19 14.27
C PRO A 82 -8.06 17.98 15.65
N MET A 83 -8.83 18.94 16.11
CA MET A 83 -9.46 18.88 17.44
C MET A 83 -10.64 17.92 17.45
N GLU A 84 -11.36 17.81 16.33
CA GLU A 84 -12.58 17.00 16.22
C GLU A 84 -12.56 16.11 14.98
N THR A 85 -12.75 14.81 15.17
CA THR A 85 -12.87 13.86 14.07
C THR A 85 -14.29 13.91 13.51
N TYR A 86 -14.41 14.24 12.23
CA TYR A 86 -15.69 14.22 11.52
C TYR A 86 -16.20 12.78 11.38
N LYS A 87 -17.50 12.59 11.59
CA LYS A 87 -18.17 11.32 11.41
C LYS A 87 -19.59 11.54 10.93
N GLU A 88 -19.98 10.85 9.85
CA GLU A 88 -21.34 10.86 9.34
C GLU A 88 -21.70 9.50 8.74
N ILE A 89 -22.99 9.17 8.79
CA ILE A 89 -23.55 7.98 8.13
C ILE A 89 -24.55 8.47 7.09
N ILE A 90 -24.32 8.13 5.85
CA ILE A 90 -25.10 8.57 4.70
C ILE A 90 -25.89 7.36 4.18
N PRO A 91 -27.23 7.41 4.14
CA PRO A 91 -28.02 6.35 3.53
C PRO A 91 -27.64 6.17 2.07
N VAL A 92 -27.31 4.95 1.68
CA VAL A 92 -26.92 4.58 0.32
C VAL A 92 -27.66 3.33 -0.13
N SER A 93 -27.81 3.16 -1.44
CA SER A 93 -28.37 1.93 -2.03
C SER A 93 -27.30 0.89 -2.39
N ALA A 94 -26.03 1.21 -2.18
CA ALA A 94 -24.91 0.33 -2.46
C ALA A 94 -25.02 -0.99 -1.68
N LYS A 95 -24.80 -2.10 -2.40
CA LYS A 95 -24.76 -3.44 -1.81
C LYS A 95 -23.33 -3.89 -1.49
N LYS A 96 -22.37 -3.32 -2.20
CA LYS A 96 -20.94 -3.58 -2.03
C LYS A 96 -20.21 -2.27 -1.80
N ILE A 97 -19.15 -2.32 -0.98
CA ILE A 97 -18.35 -1.13 -0.70
C ILE A 97 -17.61 -0.62 -1.96
N GLN A 98 -17.33 -1.50 -2.92
CA GLN A 98 -16.68 -1.19 -4.19
C GLN A 98 -17.52 -0.28 -5.11
N GLU A 99 -18.81 -0.15 -4.83
CA GLU A 99 -19.70 0.79 -5.53
C GLU A 99 -19.49 2.24 -5.07
N LEU A 100 -18.77 2.45 -3.97
CA LEU A 100 -18.62 3.73 -3.32
C LEU A 100 -17.21 4.31 -3.53
N LYS A 101 -17.17 5.64 -3.66
CA LYS A 101 -15.94 6.42 -3.64
C LYS A 101 -16.14 7.66 -2.78
N VAL A 102 -15.20 7.95 -1.89
CA VAL A 102 -15.24 9.13 -1.07
C VAL A 102 -14.02 10.00 -1.32
N ALA A 103 -14.22 11.29 -1.43
CA ALA A 103 -13.17 12.29 -1.58
C ALA A 103 -13.37 13.44 -0.60
N VAL A 104 -12.28 13.95 -0.07
CA VAL A 104 -12.26 15.08 0.87
C VAL A 104 -11.40 16.16 0.27
N TYR A 105 -11.97 17.36 0.14
CA TYR A 105 -11.29 18.54 -0.36
C TYR A 105 -11.16 19.60 0.73
N GLY A 106 -10.18 20.45 0.61
CA GLY A 106 -9.99 21.63 1.46
C GLY A 106 -9.08 22.63 0.76
N HIS A 107 -9.34 23.91 0.92
CA HIS A 107 -8.63 24.98 0.22
C HIS A 107 -8.55 24.76 -1.31
N GLY A 108 -9.63 24.24 -1.91
CA GLY A 108 -9.74 23.98 -3.34
C GLY A 108 -8.88 22.80 -3.86
N ARG A 109 -8.28 22.00 -3.01
CA ARG A 109 -7.46 20.83 -3.40
C ARG A 109 -7.96 19.54 -2.77
N LEU A 110 -7.68 18.40 -3.42
CA LEU A 110 -7.93 17.09 -2.87
C LEU A 110 -6.97 16.84 -1.68
N LEU A 111 -7.54 16.51 -0.52
CA LEU A 111 -6.80 16.14 0.68
C LEU A 111 -6.55 14.63 0.74
N VAL A 112 -7.61 13.86 0.58
CA VAL A 112 -7.56 12.39 0.55
C VAL A 112 -8.78 11.85 -0.20
N ALA A 113 -8.64 10.73 -0.87
CA ALA A 113 -9.76 10.00 -1.46
C ALA A 113 -9.58 8.49 -1.23
N TYR A 114 -10.68 7.77 -1.25
CA TYR A 114 -10.66 6.32 -1.19
C TYR A 114 -11.75 5.73 -2.09
N GLU A 115 -11.32 4.84 -2.96
CA GLU A 115 -12.14 4.04 -3.85
C GLU A 115 -11.76 2.57 -3.59
N PRO A 116 -12.67 1.78 -2.97
CA PRO A 116 -12.38 0.40 -2.66
C PRO A 116 -12.21 -0.44 -3.92
N GLU A 117 -11.11 -1.15 -4.03
CA GLU A 117 -10.88 -2.12 -5.10
C GLU A 117 -11.50 -3.49 -4.74
N GLU A 118 -11.79 -4.31 -5.74
CA GLU A 118 -12.15 -5.70 -5.49
C GLU A 118 -10.93 -6.44 -4.92
N GLU A 119 -11.16 -7.19 -3.85
CA GLU A 119 -10.14 -8.09 -3.33
C GLU A 119 -9.88 -9.20 -4.36
N THR A 120 -8.84 -9.03 -5.15
CA THR A 120 -8.33 -10.10 -6.01
C THR A 120 -7.26 -10.87 -5.24
N ILE A 121 -7.45 -12.17 -5.09
CA ILE A 121 -6.36 -13.03 -4.63
C ILE A 121 -5.39 -13.14 -5.82
N PRO A 122 -4.21 -12.51 -5.76
CA PRO A 122 -3.26 -12.63 -6.85
C PRO A 122 -2.90 -14.11 -7.02
N LYS A 123 -2.73 -14.55 -8.26
CA LYS A 123 -2.23 -15.89 -8.54
C LYS A 123 -0.89 -16.03 -7.82
N LEU A 124 -0.83 -16.97 -6.88
CA LEU A 124 0.43 -17.26 -6.18
C LEU A 124 1.48 -17.59 -7.24
N GLY A 125 2.64 -16.93 -7.15
CA GLY A 125 3.79 -17.30 -7.96
C GLY A 125 4.22 -18.74 -7.70
N GLU A 126 5.01 -19.30 -8.61
CA GLU A 126 5.62 -20.62 -8.38
C GLU A 126 6.43 -20.60 -7.07
N PRO A 127 6.38 -21.67 -6.27
CA PRO A 127 7.19 -21.74 -5.07
C PRO A 127 8.66 -21.53 -5.38
N ALA A 128 9.37 -20.83 -4.51
CA ALA A 128 10.81 -20.65 -4.65
C ALA A 128 11.49 -22.01 -4.64
N GLU A 129 12.30 -22.28 -5.67
CA GLU A 129 13.10 -23.50 -5.74
C GLU A 129 14.38 -23.35 -4.93
N ALA A 130 14.82 -24.48 -4.34
CA ALA A 130 16.12 -24.52 -3.68
C ALA A 130 17.24 -24.29 -4.71
N ALA A 131 18.34 -23.68 -4.29
CA ALA A 131 19.49 -23.50 -5.14
C ALA A 131 19.96 -24.86 -5.71
N LYS A 132 20.25 -24.90 -7.00
CA LYS A 132 20.81 -26.09 -7.65
C LYS A 132 22.14 -26.46 -6.99
N LYS A 133 22.47 -27.75 -6.97
CA LYS A 133 23.80 -28.17 -6.53
C LYS A 133 24.88 -27.58 -7.46
N PRO A 134 26.06 -27.20 -6.96
CA PRO A 134 27.11 -26.60 -7.79
C PRO A 134 27.41 -27.39 -9.07
N GLU A 135 27.49 -28.72 -8.97
CA GLU A 135 27.81 -29.59 -10.10
C GLU A 135 26.72 -29.62 -11.21
N LYS A 136 25.55 -29.05 -10.93
CA LYS A 136 24.41 -28.97 -11.87
C LYS A 136 24.30 -27.60 -12.53
N ILE A 137 25.15 -26.67 -12.16
CA ILE A 137 25.20 -25.32 -12.74
C ILE A 137 26.26 -25.34 -13.85
N LEU A 138 25.87 -24.89 -15.03
CA LEU A 138 26.67 -25.05 -16.25
C LEU A 138 27.55 -23.84 -16.57
N THR A 139 27.32 -22.71 -15.91
CA THR A 139 28.06 -21.45 -16.19
C THR A 139 28.69 -20.90 -14.92
N ASN A 140 29.88 -20.33 -15.07
CA ASN A 140 30.58 -19.67 -13.97
C ASN A 140 29.84 -18.45 -13.46
N GLU A 141 29.12 -17.77 -14.34
CA GLU A 141 28.28 -16.62 -13.96
C GLU A 141 27.15 -17.04 -13.03
N GLU A 142 26.38 -18.11 -13.36
CA GLU A 142 25.32 -18.64 -12.50
C GLU A 142 25.88 -19.16 -11.17
N LEU A 143 27.06 -19.80 -11.16
CA LEU A 143 27.76 -20.22 -9.94
C LEU A 143 28.10 -19.00 -9.05
N LEU A 144 28.67 -17.96 -9.64
CA LEU A 144 29.03 -16.73 -8.93
C LEU A 144 27.80 -16.05 -8.33
N LEU A 145 26.75 -15.85 -9.14
CA LEU A 145 25.51 -15.20 -8.69
C LEU A 145 24.82 -16.00 -7.58
N THR A 146 24.79 -17.34 -7.70
CA THR A 146 24.21 -18.21 -6.67
C THR A 146 25.01 -18.14 -5.38
N ALA A 147 26.35 -18.16 -5.46
CA ALA A 147 27.21 -18.05 -4.30
C ALA A 147 27.01 -16.71 -3.58
N GLN A 148 27.02 -15.60 -4.33
CA GLN A 148 26.78 -14.26 -3.79
C GLN A 148 25.41 -14.14 -3.14
N HIS A 149 24.36 -14.70 -3.75
CA HIS A 149 23.02 -14.70 -3.18
C HIS A 149 22.99 -15.43 -1.82
N ILE A 150 23.58 -16.64 -1.74
CA ILE A 150 23.67 -17.43 -0.50
C ILE A 150 24.43 -16.66 0.58
N GLU A 151 25.54 -16.01 0.23
CA GLU A 151 26.37 -15.23 1.15
C GLU A 151 25.63 -13.99 1.67
N GLN A 152 25.02 -13.19 0.78
CA GLN A 152 24.31 -11.96 1.12
C GLN A 152 23.11 -12.22 2.02
N HIS A 153 22.37 -13.29 1.76
CA HIS A 153 21.18 -13.65 2.53
C HIS A 153 21.49 -14.56 3.74
N ARG A 154 22.76 -14.87 4.00
CA ARG A 154 23.20 -15.72 5.12
C ARG A 154 22.38 -16.99 5.22
N HIS A 155 22.31 -17.74 4.12
CA HIS A 155 21.46 -18.95 4.05
C HIS A 155 21.82 -19.93 5.17
N ALA A 156 20.83 -20.40 5.90
CA ALA A 156 21.05 -21.24 7.10
C ALA A 156 21.67 -22.60 6.79
N THR A 157 21.43 -23.18 5.62
CA THR A 157 21.79 -24.55 5.27
C THR A 157 22.85 -24.64 4.16
N TRP A 158 22.83 -23.69 3.21
CA TRP A 158 23.71 -23.69 2.05
C TRP A 158 24.90 -22.75 2.30
N ARG A 159 26.08 -23.19 1.88
CA ARG A 159 27.31 -22.39 1.96
C ARG A 159 27.72 -21.93 0.56
N PRO A 160 28.26 -20.72 0.42
CA PRO A 160 28.70 -20.19 -0.87
C PRO A 160 29.98 -20.87 -1.40
N ASP A 161 30.86 -21.31 -0.49
CA ASP A 161 32.18 -21.87 -0.86
C ASP A 161 32.13 -22.98 -1.94
N PRO A 162 31.23 -23.99 -1.89
CA PRO A 162 31.17 -25.01 -2.90
C PRO A 162 30.91 -24.49 -4.33
N TYR A 163 30.14 -23.40 -4.44
CA TYR A 163 29.82 -22.78 -5.73
C TYR A 163 31.04 -22.03 -6.28
N TYR A 164 31.76 -21.28 -5.43
CA TYR A 164 33.00 -20.64 -5.84
C TYR A 164 34.05 -21.64 -6.28
N LEU A 165 34.19 -22.76 -5.53
CA LEU A 165 35.15 -23.81 -5.85
C LEU A 165 34.80 -24.55 -7.17
N GLU A 166 33.51 -24.74 -7.46
CA GLU A 166 33.08 -25.33 -8.72
C GLU A 166 33.44 -24.43 -9.91
N GLY A 167 33.25 -23.10 -9.76
CA GLY A 167 33.57 -22.12 -10.78
C GLY A 167 35.07 -21.96 -11.08
N LEU A 168 35.94 -22.54 -10.25
CA LEU A 168 37.37 -22.54 -10.44
C LEU A 168 37.90 -23.78 -11.17
N LYS A 169 37.03 -24.75 -11.46
CA LYS A 169 37.41 -25.96 -12.24
C LYS A 169 37.35 -25.68 -13.72
#